data_6a1f8c61adf781c9de1156327ccf27af
#
_entry.id   6a1f8c61adf781c9de1156327ccf27af
#
_cell.length_a   1.000
_cell.length_b   1.000
_cell.length_c   1.000
_cell.angle_alpha   90.00
_cell.angle_beta   90.00
_cell.angle_gamma   90.00
#
_symmetry.space_group_name_H-M   'P 1'
#
loop_
_entity.id
_entity.type
_entity.pdbx_description
1 polymer ?
#
loop_
_entity_poly.entity_id
_entity_poly.type
_entity_poly.pdbx_seq_one_letter_code
_entity_poly.pdbx_strand_id
1 'polypeptide(L)'
;LGLATLSTEEARVLAGLGNRWNGRLPNVKNLSPETAAVLAGFKGVNEVVNKVVRLELDGATLSAETVRELARFPGVLLLRGLTQAALSDDMLAALGEYNGGGLGLGGLTALSPDLAKRLATFATKFLFLDDVIELSTEAAQALAGFPGSVSLDGLTELSPELARALGDLRKRSLKGVTSLSPEAAAAVVEGFQGNDLTLNLTSLPADTAKELAKGRYNSLFLDRLTELSDEAAAALGECSLTNLWLRRLTELSPGAAKGLAGLKAAGQLGPTLRLDSLRSLSPEAAEAFAASNITYLELIGLKTLSAGTARALARSKAFSGSLPGLTTLSADAAA
;
A
#
# COMPACT_ATOMS: atom_id res chain seq x y z
N LEU A 1 -20.79 -8.85 -15.94
CA LEU A 1 -21.61 -10.05 -16.17
C LEU A 1 -22.32 -10.39 -14.87
N GLY A 2 -23.68 -10.42 -14.88
CA GLY A 2 -24.51 -10.77 -13.73
C GLY A 2 -24.82 -12.28 -13.65
N LEU A 3 -23.89 -13.14 -14.08
CA LEU A 3 -24.06 -14.58 -14.13
C LEU A 3 -23.98 -15.19 -12.73
N ALA A 4 -25.05 -15.87 -12.30
CA ALA A 4 -25.05 -16.61 -11.01
C ALA A 4 -24.39 -18.00 -11.14
N THR A 5 -24.36 -18.56 -12.34
CA THR A 5 -23.70 -19.81 -12.70
C THR A 5 -22.88 -19.59 -13.97
N LEU A 6 -21.86 -20.38 -14.16
CA LEU A 6 -21.02 -20.38 -15.35
C LEU A 6 -20.88 -21.80 -15.88
N SER A 7 -21.30 -22.03 -17.12
CA SER A 7 -21.08 -23.29 -17.81
C SER A 7 -19.66 -23.39 -18.34
N THR A 8 -19.21 -24.60 -18.61
CA THR A 8 -17.87 -24.86 -19.20
C THR A 8 -17.70 -24.20 -20.56
N GLU A 9 -18.78 -24.11 -21.36
CA GLU A 9 -18.73 -23.47 -22.68
C GLU A 9 -18.58 -21.94 -22.55
N GLU A 10 -19.34 -21.29 -21.66
CA GLU A 10 -19.19 -19.87 -21.36
C GLU A 10 -17.79 -19.56 -20.81
N ALA A 11 -17.24 -20.44 -19.96
CA ALA A 11 -15.87 -20.29 -19.46
C ALA A 11 -14.84 -20.36 -20.60
N ARG A 12 -15.01 -21.24 -21.61
CA ARG A 12 -14.15 -21.29 -22.81
C ARG A 12 -14.21 -20.00 -23.60
N VAL A 13 -15.42 -19.46 -23.80
CA VAL A 13 -15.58 -18.17 -24.47
C VAL A 13 -14.86 -17.06 -23.72
N LEU A 14 -15.06 -16.97 -22.39
CA LEU A 14 -14.40 -15.94 -21.55
C LEU A 14 -12.86 -16.11 -21.57
N ALA A 15 -12.36 -17.32 -21.41
CA ALA A 15 -10.93 -17.59 -21.47
C ALA A 15 -10.32 -17.25 -22.85
N GLY A 16 -11.11 -17.44 -23.93
CA GLY A 16 -10.73 -17.09 -25.30
C GLY A 16 -10.70 -15.59 -25.59
N LEU A 17 -11.32 -14.75 -24.75
CA LEU A 17 -11.26 -13.30 -24.89
C LEU A 17 -9.88 -12.71 -24.60
N GLY A 18 -9.02 -13.47 -23.91
CA GLY A 18 -7.67 -13.02 -23.56
C GLY A 18 -7.70 -11.66 -22.83
N ASN A 19 -6.91 -10.71 -23.31
CA ASN A 19 -6.80 -9.38 -22.71
C ASN A 19 -8.07 -8.53 -22.71
N ARG A 20 -9.08 -8.92 -23.45
CA ARG A 20 -10.39 -8.22 -23.49
C ARG A 20 -11.27 -8.57 -22.29
N TRP A 21 -10.94 -9.61 -21.54
CA TRP A 21 -11.61 -9.94 -20.30
C TRP A 21 -10.72 -9.61 -19.09
N ASN A 22 -11.31 -8.98 -18.07
CA ASN A 22 -10.60 -8.56 -16.86
C ASN A 22 -10.45 -9.66 -15.80
N GLY A 23 -10.92 -10.88 -16.08
CA GLY A 23 -10.82 -12.04 -15.16
C GLY A 23 -11.77 -11.98 -13.96
N ARG A 24 -12.81 -11.13 -13.95
CA ARG A 24 -13.74 -10.98 -12.82
C ARG A 24 -15.07 -11.68 -13.07
N LEU A 25 -15.48 -12.46 -12.07
CA LEU A 25 -16.77 -13.19 -12.04
C LEU A 25 -17.49 -12.91 -10.70
N PRO A 26 -17.98 -11.69 -10.49
CA PRO A 26 -18.41 -11.18 -9.18
C PRO A 26 -19.67 -11.86 -8.62
N ASN A 27 -20.47 -12.52 -9.47
CA ASN A 27 -21.76 -13.12 -9.07
C ASN A 27 -21.82 -14.64 -9.22
N VAL A 28 -20.73 -15.28 -9.64
CA VAL A 28 -20.68 -16.74 -9.78
C VAL A 28 -20.61 -17.38 -8.40
N LYS A 29 -21.70 -18.08 -8.01
CA LYS A 29 -21.83 -18.72 -6.69
C LYS A 29 -21.39 -20.17 -6.69
N ASN A 30 -21.51 -20.85 -7.86
CA ASN A 30 -21.14 -22.25 -8.01
C ASN A 30 -20.28 -22.42 -9.25
N LEU A 31 -19.20 -23.13 -9.11
CA LEU A 31 -18.26 -23.44 -10.18
C LEU A 31 -17.96 -24.94 -10.14
N SER A 32 -18.19 -25.64 -11.26
CA SER A 32 -17.80 -27.06 -11.34
C SER A 32 -16.29 -27.21 -11.54
N PRO A 33 -15.69 -28.35 -11.15
CA PRO A 33 -14.28 -28.63 -11.41
C PRO A 33 -13.88 -28.50 -12.89
N GLU A 34 -14.75 -28.96 -13.81
CA GLU A 34 -14.47 -28.87 -15.25
C GLU A 34 -14.45 -27.45 -15.75
N THR A 35 -15.36 -26.61 -15.22
CA THR A 35 -15.39 -25.17 -15.54
C THR A 35 -14.17 -24.46 -14.94
N ALA A 36 -13.78 -24.83 -13.73
CA ALA A 36 -12.59 -24.32 -13.05
C ALA A 36 -11.31 -24.67 -13.83
N ALA A 37 -11.18 -25.88 -14.35
CA ALA A 37 -10.06 -26.31 -15.18
C ALA A 37 -9.92 -25.45 -16.46
N VAL A 38 -11.04 -25.08 -17.08
CA VAL A 38 -11.04 -24.19 -18.24
C VAL A 38 -10.56 -22.78 -17.85
N LEU A 39 -11.04 -22.25 -16.73
CA LEU A 39 -10.62 -20.92 -16.23
C LEU A 39 -9.15 -20.90 -15.80
N ALA A 40 -8.65 -22.00 -15.23
CA ALA A 40 -7.23 -22.14 -14.86
C ALA A 40 -6.31 -22.08 -16.10
N GLY A 41 -6.81 -22.47 -17.27
CA GLY A 41 -6.11 -22.32 -18.54
C GLY A 41 -6.13 -20.89 -19.12
N PHE A 42 -6.80 -19.93 -18.47
CA PHE A 42 -6.89 -18.55 -18.94
C PHE A 42 -5.49 -17.91 -18.98
N LYS A 43 -5.05 -17.60 -20.17
CA LYS A 43 -3.81 -16.89 -20.46
C LYS A 43 -4.16 -15.50 -20.91
N GLY A 44 -4.57 -14.63 -20.02
CA GLY A 44 -4.70 -13.22 -20.31
C GLY A 44 -3.31 -12.63 -20.52
N VAL A 45 -2.79 -12.72 -21.73
CA VAL A 45 -1.46 -12.24 -22.05
C VAL A 45 -1.53 -10.77 -22.42
N ASN A 46 -0.82 -9.93 -21.67
CA ASN A 46 -0.28 -8.72 -22.22
C ASN A 46 1.24 -8.83 -22.16
N GLU A 47 1.86 -9.42 -23.19
CA GLU A 47 3.32 -9.50 -23.35
C GLU A 47 3.95 -8.10 -23.45
N VAL A 48 3.15 -7.07 -23.74
CA VAL A 48 3.62 -5.68 -23.96
C VAL A 48 3.65 -4.84 -22.68
N VAL A 49 2.88 -5.21 -21.63
CA VAL A 49 2.86 -4.46 -20.36
C VAL A 49 2.79 -5.49 -19.24
N ASN A 50 3.82 -5.81 -18.54
CA ASN A 50 3.95 -6.68 -17.37
C ASN A 50 2.69 -6.76 -16.45
N LYS A 51 1.50 -6.96 -17.02
CA LYS A 51 0.22 -6.97 -16.35
C LYS A 51 -0.05 -8.39 -15.86
N VAL A 52 0.07 -8.57 -14.57
CA VAL A 52 -0.24 -9.83 -13.90
C VAL A 52 -1.68 -10.22 -14.21
N VAL A 53 -1.87 -11.40 -14.85
CA VAL A 53 -3.20 -11.95 -15.11
C VAL A 53 -3.87 -12.25 -13.78
N ARG A 54 -5.11 -11.81 -13.63
CA ARG A 54 -5.90 -11.99 -12.41
C ARG A 54 -7.17 -12.75 -12.73
N LEU A 55 -7.51 -13.72 -11.87
CA LEU A 55 -8.81 -14.35 -11.83
C LEU A 55 -9.45 -14.06 -10.47
N GLU A 56 -10.62 -13.43 -10.47
CA GLU A 56 -11.32 -13.01 -9.26
C GLU A 56 -12.72 -13.64 -9.25
N LEU A 57 -13.03 -14.37 -8.19
CA LEU A 57 -14.29 -15.08 -7.96
C LEU A 57 -14.90 -14.54 -6.66
N ASP A 58 -15.98 -13.76 -6.78
CA ASP A 58 -16.69 -13.18 -5.64
C ASP A 58 -17.96 -13.98 -5.32
N GLY A 59 -18.14 -14.33 -4.03
CA GLY A 59 -19.35 -15.02 -3.56
C GLY A 59 -19.49 -16.47 -4.03
N ALA A 60 -18.44 -17.07 -4.56
CA ALA A 60 -18.47 -18.46 -5.01
C ALA A 60 -18.40 -19.44 -3.83
N THR A 61 -19.27 -20.46 -3.82
CA THR A 61 -19.14 -21.62 -2.94
C THR A 61 -18.34 -22.68 -3.70
N LEU A 62 -17.08 -22.89 -3.30
CA LEU A 62 -16.14 -23.77 -4.00
C LEU A 62 -15.98 -25.10 -3.26
N SER A 63 -15.94 -26.21 -4.00
CA SER A 63 -15.46 -27.49 -3.46
C SER A 63 -13.92 -27.55 -3.48
N ALA A 64 -13.33 -28.40 -2.66
CA ALA A 64 -11.89 -28.64 -2.67
C ALA A 64 -11.39 -29.10 -4.06
N GLU A 65 -12.18 -29.88 -4.77
CA GLU A 65 -11.86 -30.32 -6.14
C GLU A 65 -11.84 -29.15 -7.12
N THR A 66 -12.83 -28.27 -7.05
CA THR A 66 -12.85 -27.02 -7.84
C THR A 66 -11.62 -26.17 -7.57
N VAL A 67 -11.24 -26.01 -6.29
CA VAL A 67 -10.06 -25.23 -5.91
C VAL A 67 -8.77 -25.87 -6.40
N ARG A 68 -8.67 -27.20 -6.38
CA ARG A 68 -7.51 -27.93 -6.93
C ARG A 68 -7.32 -27.67 -8.43
N GLU A 69 -8.41 -27.59 -9.19
CA GLU A 69 -8.33 -27.19 -10.59
C GLU A 69 -7.88 -25.72 -10.75
N LEU A 70 -8.45 -24.79 -9.94
CA LEU A 70 -8.03 -23.39 -9.93
C LEU A 70 -6.57 -23.20 -9.47
N ALA A 71 -6.03 -24.09 -8.64
CA ALA A 71 -4.66 -24.05 -8.18
C ALA A 71 -3.61 -24.14 -9.31
N ARG A 72 -4.02 -24.61 -10.50
CA ARG A 72 -3.20 -24.62 -11.71
C ARG A 72 -3.10 -23.26 -12.41
N PHE A 73 -3.86 -22.25 -11.97
CA PHE A 73 -3.83 -20.91 -12.57
C PHE A 73 -2.51 -20.21 -12.26
N PRO A 74 -1.74 -19.74 -13.28
CA PRO A 74 -0.41 -19.19 -13.04
C PRO A 74 -0.40 -17.72 -12.57
N GLY A 75 -1.52 -17.00 -12.70
CA GLY A 75 -1.66 -15.59 -12.40
C GLY A 75 -1.90 -15.27 -10.93
N VAL A 76 -2.70 -14.25 -10.65
CA VAL A 76 -3.21 -13.92 -9.30
C VAL A 76 -4.63 -14.45 -9.17
N LEU A 77 -4.83 -15.37 -8.22
CA LEU A 77 -6.13 -15.95 -7.90
C LEU A 77 -6.71 -15.26 -6.66
N LEU A 78 -7.87 -14.64 -6.80
CA LEU A 78 -8.58 -13.96 -5.71
C LEU A 78 -9.90 -14.71 -5.44
N LEU A 79 -10.02 -15.29 -4.26
CA LEU A 79 -11.16 -16.09 -3.82
C LEU A 79 -11.85 -15.35 -2.66
N ARG A 80 -12.75 -14.41 -2.98
CA ARG A 80 -13.39 -13.54 -1.98
C ARG A 80 -14.55 -14.17 -1.22
N GLY A 81 -15.08 -15.26 -1.67
CA GLY A 81 -16.20 -15.98 -1.04
C GLY A 81 -15.81 -16.95 0.06
N LEU A 82 -14.51 -17.14 0.31
CA LEU A 82 -14.03 -18.14 1.25
C LEU A 82 -13.94 -17.55 2.66
N THR A 83 -14.87 -17.95 3.53
CA THR A 83 -14.79 -17.66 4.98
C THR A 83 -13.95 -18.71 5.69
N GLN A 84 -13.52 -18.44 6.93
CA GLN A 84 -12.74 -19.41 7.71
C GLN A 84 -13.50 -20.74 7.91
N ALA A 85 -14.82 -20.69 8.07
CA ALA A 85 -15.65 -21.88 8.21
C ALA A 85 -15.68 -22.77 6.94
N ALA A 86 -15.45 -22.19 5.76
CA ALA A 86 -15.39 -22.91 4.49
C ALA A 86 -14.02 -23.54 4.22
N LEU A 87 -12.98 -23.18 4.97
CA LEU A 87 -11.61 -23.67 4.80
C LEU A 87 -11.41 -25.01 5.55
N SER A 88 -12.02 -26.08 5.05
CA SER A 88 -11.75 -27.44 5.52
C SER A 88 -10.30 -27.87 5.24
N ASP A 89 -9.84 -28.96 5.85
CA ASP A 89 -8.51 -29.51 5.62
C ASP A 89 -8.27 -29.85 4.15
N ASP A 90 -9.27 -30.41 3.46
CA ASP A 90 -9.18 -30.71 2.03
C ASP A 90 -9.09 -29.43 1.17
N MET A 91 -9.82 -28.39 1.56
CA MET A 91 -9.76 -27.08 0.91
C MET A 91 -8.38 -26.45 1.06
N LEU A 92 -7.83 -26.48 2.28
CA LEU A 92 -6.50 -25.94 2.55
C LEU A 92 -5.40 -26.75 1.85
N ALA A 93 -5.56 -28.06 1.75
CA ALA A 93 -4.65 -28.90 0.96
C ALA A 93 -4.69 -28.51 -0.52
N ALA A 94 -5.88 -28.32 -1.09
CA ALA A 94 -6.05 -27.90 -2.48
C ALA A 94 -5.46 -26.50 -2.73
N LEU A 95 -5.67 -25.53 -1.82
CA LEU A 95 -5.06 -24.19 -1.90
C LEU A 95 -3.54 -24.24 -1.76
N GLY A 96 -3.00 -25.16 -0.97
CA GLY A 96 -1.56 -25.36 -0.78
C GLY A 96 -0.83 -25.83 -2.04
N GLU A 97 -1.53 -26.42 -2.99
CA GLU A 97 -0.98 -26.79 -4.32
C GLU A 97 -0.76 -25.56 -5.22
N TYR A 98 -1.35 -24.39 -4.87
CA TYR A 98 -1.23 -23.18 -5.66
C TYR A 98 0.17 -22.57 -5.55
N ASN A 99 0.84 -22.43 -6.69
CA ASN A 99 2.18 -21.83 -6.81
C ASN A 99 2.22 -20.64 -7.80
N GLY A 100 1.07 -20.07 -8.11
CA GLY A 100 0.95 -18.95 -9.03
C GLY A 100 1.47 -17.61 -8.47
N GLY A 101 1.13 -16.54 -9.18
CA GLY A 101 1.63 -15.20 -8.88
C GLY A 101 1.18 -14.63 -7.53
N GLY A 102 -0.02 -14.97 -7.06
CA GLY A 102 -0.55 -14.51 -5.78
C GLY A 102 -1.91 -15.10 -5.46
N LEU A 103 -2.16 -15.36 -4.19
CA LEU A 103 -3.41 -15.90 -3.67
C LEU A 103 -4.08 -14.88 -2.76
N GLY A 104 -5.32 -14.53 -3.05
CA GLY A 104 -6.16 -13.69 -2.19
C GLY A 104 -7.29 -14.50 -1.58
N LEU A 105 -7.41 -14.45 -0.27
CA LEU A 105 -8.45 -15.11 0.52
C LEU A 105 -9.35 -14.04 1.15
N GLY A 106 -10.06 -13.31 0.29
CA GLY A 106 -11.07 -12.34 0.71
C GLY A 106 -12.27 -13.06 1.34
N GLY A 107 -12.84 -12.45 2.40
CA GLY A 107 -13.87 -13.05 3.25
C GLY A 107 -13.33 -13.59 4.58
N LEU A 108 -12.01 -13.65 4.75
CA LEU A 108 -11.36 -13.87 6.04
C LEU A 108 -11.28 -12.55 6.78
N THR A 109 -12.12 -12.32 7.77
CA THR A 109 -12.10 -11.09 8.62
C THR A 109 -11.22 -11.24 9.84
N ALA A 110 -10.96 -12.46 10.27
CA ALA A 110 -10.02 -12.80 11.32
C ALA A 110 -9.20 -14.02 10.91
N LEU A 111 -8.04 -14.20 11.50
CA LEU A 111 -7.13 -15.30 11.20
C LEU A 111 -6.76 -16.02 12.50
N SER A 112 -7.15 -17.31 12.61
CA SER A 112 -6.71 -18.13 13.73
C SER A 112 -5.22 -18.50 13.61
N PRO A 113 -4.50 -18.73 14.73
CA PRO A 113 -3.10 -19.14 14.70
C PRO A 113 -2.84 -20.42 13.88
N ASP A 114 -3.75 -21.40 13.96
CA ASP A 114 -3.63 -22.65 13.20
C ASP A 114 -3.78 -22.41 11.69
N LEU A 115 -4.75 -21.59 11.29
CA LEU A 115 -4.91 -21.23 9.88
C LEU A 115 -3.69 -20.43 9.38
N ALA A 116 -3.21 -19.47 10.17
CA ALA A 116 -2.01 -18.69 9.86
C ALA A 116 -0.78 -19.59 9.64
N LYS A 117 -0.57 -20.58 10.51
CA LYS A 117 0.49 -21.57 10.40
C LYS A 117 0.40 -22.38 9.11
N ARG A 118 -0.80 -22.76 8.71
CA ARG A 118 -1.02 -23.49 7.45
C ARG A 118 -0.76 -22.60 6.24
N LEU A 119 -1.27 -21.37 6.25
CA LEU A 119 -1.00 -20.40 5.16
C LEU A 119 0.49 -20.08 5.02
N ALA A 120 1.22 -20.08 6.13
CA ALA A 120 2.67 -19.86 6.12
C ALA A 120 3.47 -20.92 5.35
N THR A 121 2.88 -22.10 5.09
CA THR A 121 3.52 -23.17 4.30
C THR A 121 3.27 -23.06 2.79
N PHE A 122 2.43 -22.13 2.35
CA PHE A 122 2.08 -22.00 0.93
C PHE A 122 3.26 -21.44 0.12
N ALA A 123 3.37 -21.91 -1.13
CA ALA A 123 4.49 -21.56 -2.01
C ALA A 123 4.21 -20.36 -2.94
N THR A 124 3.06 -19.70 -2.80
CA THR A 124 2.72 -18.53 -3.61
C THR A 124 3.61 -17.31 -3.30
N LYS A 125 3.81 -16.43 -4.29
CA LYS A 125 4.66 -15.23 -4.13
C LYS A 125 4.01 -14.14 -3.28
N PHE A 126 2.68 -14.02 -3.38
CA PHE A 126 1.90 -13.01 -2.66
C PHE A 126 0.69 -13.67 -2.00
N LEU A 127 0.44 -13.31 -0.75
CA LEU A 127 -0.75 -13.68 0.00
C LEU A 127 -1.52 -12.40 0.35
N PHE A 128 -2.74 -12.27 -0.19
CA PHE A 128 -3.60 -11.13 0.07
C PHE A 128 -4.65 -11.51 1.11
N LEU A 129 -4.57 -10.89 2.29
CA LEU A 129 -5.46 -11.05 3.44
C LEU A 129 -6.07 -9.68 3.80
N ASP A 130 -6.49 -8.93 2.78
CA ASP A 130 -6.88 -7.53 2.91
C ASP A 130 -8.23 -7.32 3.61
N ASP A 131 -9.03 -8.39 3.79
CA ASP A 131 -10.28 -8.34 4.55
C ASP A 131 -10.07 -8.69 6.04
N VAL A 132 -8.85 -9.09 6.44
CA VAL A 132 -8.51 -9.35 7.85
C VAL A 132 -8.44 -8.03 8.59
N ILE A 133 -9.40 -7.82 9.51
CA ILE A 133 -9.50 -6.63 10.36
C ILE A 133 -9.06 -6.94 11.80
N GLU A 134 -9.02 -8.22 12.17
CA GLU A 134 -8.57 -8.70 13.47
C GLU A 134 -7.48 -9.76 13.31
N LEU A 135 -6.33 -9.53 13.93
CA LEU A 135 -5.18 -10.43 13.91
C LEU A 135 -4.56 -10.50 15.30
N SER A 136 -4.50 -11.71 15.87
CA SER A 136 -3.80 -11.90 17.14
C SER A 136 -2.28 -11.92 16.93
N THR A 137 -1.53 -11.65 18.00
CA THR A 137 -0.07 -11.72 17.99
C THR A 137 0.42 -13.11 17.62
N GLU A 138 -0.24 -14.16 18.13
CA GLU A 138 0.08 -15.56 17.83
C GLU A 138 -0.15 -15.90 16.36
N ALA A 139 -1.25 -15.40 15.76
CA ALA A 139 -1.52 -15.59 14.34
C ALA A 139 -0.50 -14.85 13.47
N ALA A 140 -0.10 -13.63 13.86
CA ALA A 140 0.95 -12.87 13.17
C ALA A 140 2.29 -13.60 13.23
N GLN A 141 2.69 -14.12 14.40
CA GLN A 141 3.90 -14.92 14.58
C GLN A 141 3.87 -16.21 13.75
N ALA A 142 2.71 -16.90 13.74
CA ALA A 142 2.53 -18.11 12.93
C ALA A 142 2.69 -17.81 11.43
N LEU A 143 2.20 -16.64 10.97
CA LEU A 143 2.30 -16.21 9.58
C LEU A 143 3.73 -15.78 9.19
N ALA A 144 4.59 -15.44 10.14
CA ALA A 144 5.96 -14.99 9.89
C ALA A 144 6.82 -16.00 9.09
N GLY A 145 6.46 -17.28 9.13
CA GLY A 145 7.08 -18.32 8.29
C GLY A 145 6.76 -18.25 6.81
N PHE A 146 5.82 -17.41 6.38
CA PHE A 146 5.46 -17.29 4.97
C PHE A 146 6.62 -16.73 4.14
N PRO A 147 7.04 -17.44 3.05
CA PRO A 147 8.25 -17.06 2.30
C PRO A 147 8.06 -15.85 1.37
N GLY A 148 6.82 -15.52 1.03
CA GLY A 148 6.46 -14.47 0.08
C GLY A 148 6.15 -13.12 0.75
N SER A 149 5.35 -12.33 0.06
CA SER A 149 4.83 -11.05 0.56
C SER A 149 3.40 -11.23 1.06
N VAL A 150 3.07 -10.62 2.19
CA VAL A 150 1.71 -10.65 2.77
C VAL A 150 1.12 -9.24 2.72
N SER A 151 -0.11 -9.14 2.22
CA SER A 151 -0.92 -7.92 2.34
C SER A 151 -1.94 -8.10 3.46
N LEU A 152 -1.95 -7.16 4.40
CA LEU A 152 -2.85 -7.07 5.55
C LEU A 152 -3.48 -5.67 5.58
N ASP A 153 -3.89 -5.18 4.43
CA ASP A 153 -4.40 -3.82 4.26
C ASP A 153 -5.78 -3.59 4.90
N GLY A 154 -6.39 -4.64 5.48
CA GLY A 154 -7.60 -4.55 6.32
C GLY A 154 -7.35 -4.10 7.75
N LEU A 155 -6.12 -4.25 8.27
CA LEU A 155 -5.77 -3.80 9.61
C LEU A 155 -5.73 -2.28 9.68
N THR A 156 -6.54 -1.67 10.54
CA THR A 156 -6.62 -0.21 10.67
C THR A 156 -5.80 0.33 11.83
N GLU A 157 -5.54 -0.51 12.83
CA GLU A 157 -4.78 -0.19 14.03
C GLU A 157 -3.83 -1.34 14.37
N LEU A 158 -2.74 -1.03 15.04
CA LEU A 158 -1.76 -2.02 15.51
C LEU A 158 -1.47 -1.79 16.99
N SER A 159 -1.59 -2.84 17.81
CA SER A 159 -0.96 -2.82 19.12
C SER A 159 0.57 -2.93 18.98
N PRO A 160 1.35 -2.48 19.96
CA PRO A 160 2.81 -2.63 19.93
C PRO A 160 3.26 -4.09 19.78
N GLU A 161 2.55 -5.03 20.43
CA GLU A 161 2.83 -6.46 20.38
C GLU A 161 2.56 -7.03 18.98
N LEU A 162 1.42 -6.67 18.38
CA LEU A 162 1.10 -7.07 17.01
C LEU A 162 2.09 -6.48 16.01
N ALA A 163 2.47 -5.21 16.18
CA ALA A 163 3.46 -4.55 15.32
C ALA A 163 4.82 -5.27 15.38
N ARG A 164 5.27 -5.71 16.56
CA ARG A 164 6.50 -6.53 16.71
C ARG A 164 6.37 -7.88 16.03
N ALA A 165 5.26 -8.60 16.25
CA ALA A 165 5.02 -9.89 15.62
C ALA A 165 5.00 -9.80 14.09
N LEU A 166 4.42 -8.72 13.55
CA LEU A 166 4.45 -8.43 12.11
C LEU A 166 5.86 -8.04 11.62
N GLY A 167 6.76 -7.62 12.52
CA GLY A 167 8.16 -7.32 12.20
C GLY A 167 8.88 -8.50 11.56
N ASP A 168 8.55 -9.71 11.96
CA ASP A 168 9.13 -10.95 11.45
C ASP A 168 8.69 -11.27 10.00
N LEU A 169 7.61 -10.66 9.51
CA LEU A 169 7.21 -10.75 8.11
C LEU A 169 8.12 -9.87 7.24
N ARG A 170 8.99 -10.51 6.47
CA ARG A 170 10.02 -9.82 5.66
C ARG A 170 9.46 -8.83 4.65
N LYS A 171 8.29 -9.11 4.10
CA LYS A 171 7.61 -8.27 3.11
C LYS A 171 6.13 -8.21 3.45
N ARG A 172 5.68 -7.08 3.97
CA ARG A 172 4.29 -6.84 4.34
C ARG A 172 3.75 -5.54 3.79
N SER A 173 2.47 -5.48 3.50
CA SER A 173 1.71 -4.26 3.27
C SER A 173 0.80 -4.01 4.46
N LEU A 174 0.80 -2.78 4.96
CA LEU A 174 0.01 -2.29 6.08
C LEU A 174 -0.70 -0.97 5.70
N LYS A 175 -1.14 -0.86 4.46
CA LYS A 175 -1.77 0.37 3.95
C LYS A 175 -3.11 0.68 4.60
N GLY A 176 -3.73 -0.30 5.29
CA GLY A 176 -4.94 -0.08 6.06
C GLY A 176 -4.74 0.73 7.33
N VAL A 177 -3.51 0.76 7.87
CA VAL A 177 -3.22 1.42 9.15
C VAL A 177 -3.44 2.93 9.04
N THR A 178 -4.45 3.42 9.78
CA THR A 178 -4.88 4.82 9.78
C THR A 178 -4.47 5.58 11.04
N SER A 179 -4.16 4.86 12.11
CA SER A 179 -3.64 5.41 13.35
C SER A 179 -2.52 4.53 13.92
N LEU A 180 -1.60 5.12 14.66
CA LEU A 180 -0.46 4.42 15.25
C LEU A 180 -0.03 5.12 16.53
N SER A 181 0.06 4.37 17.64
CA SER A 181 0.66 4.89 18.87
C SER A 181 2.18 5.02 18.72
N PRO A 182 2.86 5.82 19.55
CA PRO A 182 4.31 5.91 19.53
C PRO A 182 5.00 4.55 19.73
N GLU A 183 4.49 3.71 20.65
CA GLU A 183 5.03 2.39 20.94
C GLU A 183 4.85 1.41 19.77
N ALA A 184 3.68 1.50 19.09
CA ALA A 184 3.43 0.71 17.88
C ALA A 184 4.30 1.20 16.72
N ALA A 185 4.53 2.52 16.57
CA ALA A 185 5.43 3.09 15.58
C ALA A 185 6.88 2.61 15.79
N ALA A 186 7.36 2.64 17.04
CA ALA A 186 8.67 2.11 17.40
C ALA A 186 8.81 0.64 17.00
N ALA A 187 7.79 -0.18 17.29
CA ALA A 187 7.77 -1.59 16.95
C ALA A 187 7.72 -1.83 15.42
N VAL A 188 6.95 -1.02 14.67
CA VAL A 188 6.94 -1.07 13.20
C VAL A 188 8.33 -0.79 12.64
N VAL A 189 9.00 0.25 13.14
CA VAL A 189 10.32 0.68 12.69
C VAL A 189 11.40 -0.36 13.03
N GLU A 190 11.38 -0.90 14.25
CA GLU A 190 12.32 -1.93 14.71
C GLU A 190 12.27 -3.18 13.82
N GLY A 191 11.06 -3.64 13.50
CA GLY A 191 10.84 -4.83 12.67
C GLY A 191 10.86 -4.57 11.16
N PHE A 192 11.06 -3.33 10.69
CA PHE A 192 10.98 -3.03 9.26
C PHE A 192 12.27 -3.37 8.52
N GLN A 193 12.18 -4.28 7.54
CA GLN A 193 13.30 -4.76 6.73
C GLN A 193 13.26 -4.26 5.27
N GLY A 194 12.28 -3.39 4.95
CA GLY A 194 12.05 -2.90 3.59
C GLY A 194 12.75 -1.57 3.30
N ASN A 195 12.71 -1.16 2.03
CA ASN A 195 13.20 0.16 1.62
C ASN A 195 12.12 1.24 1.71
N ASP A 196 10.86 0.87 1.51
CA ASP A 196 9.73 1.80 1.37
C ASP A 196 8.65 1.47 2.40
N LEU A 197 8.41 2.37 3.35
CA LEU A 197 7.35 2.26 4.34
C LEU A 197 6.14 3.09 3.88
N THR A 198 5.01 2.42 3.68
CA THR A 198 3.73 3.06 3.36
C THR A 198 2.76 2.88 4.51
N LEU A 199 2.26 3.97 5.05
CA LEU A 199 1.23 4.03 6.08
C LEU A 199 0.18 5.04 5.65
N ASN A 200 -1.09 4.68 5.82
CA ASN A 200 -2.22 5.56 5.48
C ASN A 200 -2.72 6.36 6.69
N LEU A 201 -1.80 6.78 7.56
CA LEU A 201 -2.13 7.57 8.74
C LEU A 201 -2.94 8.80 8.35
N THR A 202 -4.04 9.03 9.07
CA THR A 202 -4.90 10.21 8.90
C THR A 202 -4.50 11.35 9.84
N SER A 203 -3.78 11.02 10.92
CA SER A 203 -3.17 11.96 11.84
C SER A 203 -1.78 11.46 12.25
N LEU A 204 -0.88 12.38 12.58
CA LEU A 204 0.49 12.06 12.98
C LEU A 204 0.86 12.86 14.24
N PRO A 205 0.68 12.30 15.46
CA PRO A 205 1.18 12.91 16.68
C PRO A 205 2.70 13.05 16.66
N ALA A 206 3.23 14.08 17.32
CA ALA A 206 4.65 14.37 17.33
C ALA A 206 5.51 13.21 17.85
N ASP A 207 5.04 12.51 18.88
CA ASP A 207 5.78 11.37 19.44
C ASP A 207 5.78 10.16 18.50
N THR A 208 4.67 9.91 17.79
CA THR A 208 4.63 8.90 16.71
C THR A 208 5.59 9.28 15.57
N ALA A 209 5.64 10.56 15.19
CA ALA A 209 6.58 11.05 14.17
C ALA A 209 8.03 10.86 14.59
N LYS A 210 8.37 11.10 15.87
CA LYS A 210 9.71 10.86 16.42
C LYS A 210 10.13 9.39 16.33
N GLU A 211 9.21 8.46 16.60
CA GLU A 211 9.51 7.04 16.47
C GLU A 211 9.70 6.64 15.00
N LEU A 212 8.83 7.10 14.11
CA LEU A 212 9.00 6.88 12.67
C LEU A 212 10.33 7.46 12.16
N ALA A 213 10.78 8.59 12.69
CA ALA A 213 12.03 9.20 12.25
C ALA A 213 13.31 8.39 12.56
N LYS A 214 13.24 7.42 13.47
CA LYS A 214 14.34 6.49 13.78
C LYS A 214 14.50 5.38 12.75
N GLY A 215 13.56 5.25 11.80
CA GLY A 215 13.52 4.18 10.82
C GLY A 215 14.67 4.23 9.80
N ARG A 216 15.08 3.05 9.33
CA ARG A 216 16.10 2.88 8.29
C ARG A 216 15.44 2.46 6.98
N TYR A 217 14.65 3.35 6.40
CA TYR A 217 14.00 3.16 5.11
C TYR A 217 14.35 4.31 4.17
N ASN A 218 14.32 4.05 2.87
CA ASN A 218 14.64 5.05 1.86
C ASN A 218 13.45 5.98 1.61
N SER A 219 12.23 5.43 1.69
CA SER A 219 11.02 6.19 1.40
C SER A 219 9.99 6.03 2.52
N LEU A 220 9.34 7.13 2.88
CA LEU A 220 8.20 7.18 3.79
C LEU A 220 7.01 7.82 3.05
N PHE A 221 5.94 7.04 2.90
CA PHE A 221 4.71 7.47 2.24
C PHE A 221 3.61 7.63 3.28
N LEU A 222 3.17 8.88 3.51
CA LEU A 222 2.12 9.28 4.44
C LEU A 222 1.01 10.04 3.69
N ASP A 223 0.58 9.46 2.58
CA ASP A 223 -0.27 10.11 1.59
C ASP A 223 -1.73 10.38 2.05
N ARG A 224 -2.10 9.98 3.26
CA ARG A 224 -3.42 10.24 3.83
C ARG A 224 -3.44 11.41 4.82
N LEU A 225 -2.28 11.92 5.23
CA LEU A 225 -2.21 13.09 6.10
C LEU A 225 -2.75 14.33 5.38
N THR A 226 -3.70 15.00 6.02
CA THR A 226 -4.26 16.27 5.54
C THR A 226 -3.72 17.46 6.34
N GLU A 227 -3.19 17.20 7.53
CA GLU A 227 -2.64 18.19 8.47
C GLU A 227 -1.32 17.68 9.04
N LEU A 228 -0.42 18.59 9.38
CA LEU A 228 0.87 18.28 10.00
C LEU A 228 1.24 19.40 10.98
N SER A 229 1.41 19.06 12.26
CA SER A 229 1.87 20.05 13.26
C SER A 229 3.34 20.38 13.08
N ASP A 230 3.75 21.51 13.64
CA ASP A 230 5.15 21.97 13.60
C ASP A 230 6.08 20.95 14.27
N GLU A 231 5.64 20.37 15.40
CA GLU A 231 6.41 19.39 16.18
C GLU A 231 6.54 18.06 15.41
N ALA A 232 5.45 17.59 14.77
CA ALA A 232 5.50 16.38 13.96
C ALA A 232 6.37 16.58 12.70
N ALA A 233 6.27 17.75 12.07
CA ALA A 233 7.12 18.13 10.95
C ALA A 233 8.59 18.21 11.34
N ALA A 234 8.91 18.79 12.50
CA ALA A 234 10.27 18.85 13.03
C ALA A 234 10.82 17.44 13.30
N ALA A 235 10.00 16.54 13.85
CA ALA A 235 10.38 15.15 14.05
C ALA A 235 10.66 14.43 12.72
N LEU A 236 9.79 14.59 11.70
CA LEU A 236 10.02 14.04 10.37
C LEU A 236 11.27 14.62 9.70
N GLY A 237 11.63 15.87 9.99
CA GLY A 237 12.84 16.52 9.50
C GLY A 237 14.14 15.85 9.97
N GLU A 238 14.10 15.05 11.04
CA GLU A 238 15.22 14.25 11.50
C GLU A 238 15.43 12.95 10.70
N CYS A 239 14.45 12.57 9.86
CA CYS A 239 14.56 11.38 9.01
C CYS A 239 15.71 11.50 8.02
N SER A 240 16.39 10.38 7.77
CA SER A 240 17.30 10.21 6.64
C SER A 240 16.59 9.46 5.53
N LEU A 241 16.10 10.17 4.52
CA LEU A 241 15.22 9.63 3.47
C LEU A 241 15.71 10.03 2.07
N THR A 242 15.35 9.20 1.08
CA THR A 242 15.36 9.61 -0.33
C THR A 242 14.02 10.23 -0.72
N ASN A 243 12.90 9.73 -0.17
CA ASN A 243 11.58 10.24 -0.50
C ASN A 243 10.71 10.39 0.75
N LEU A 244 10.08 11.57 0.89
CA LEU A 244 8.96 11.80 1.81
C LEU A 244 7.75 12.28 1.02
N TRP A 245 6.66 11.52 1.04
CA TRP A 245 5.43 11.88 0.33
C TRP A 245 4.33 12.22 1.33
N LEU A 246 3.83 13.46 1.21
CA LEU A 246 2.75 14.06 1.99
C LEU A 246 1.73 14.66 1.02
N ARG A 247 1.29 13.85 0.05
CA ARG A 247 0.58 14.34 -1.15
C ARG A 247 -0.79 14.91 -0.88
N ARG A 248 -1.39 14.69 0.30
CA ARG A 248 -2.72 15.21 0.67
C ARG A 248 -2.69 16.37 1.66
N LEU A 249 -1.54 16.86 2.08
CA LEU A 249 -1.44 18.10 2.85
C LEU A 249 -1.98 19.27 2.00
N THR A 250 -2.97 19.99 2.53
CA THR A 250 -3.57 21.14 1.85
C THR A 250 -3.01 22.47 2.35
N GLU A 251 -2.48 22.48 3.55
CA GLU A 251 -1.89 23.63 4.23
C GLU A 251 -0.58 23.24 4.91
N LEU A 252 0.34 24.17 5.03
CA LEU A 252 1.62 23.98 5.71
C LEU A 252 2.00 25.28 6.41
N SER A 253 2.17 25.23 7.72
CA SER A 253 2.65 26.36 8.50
C SER A 253 4.12 26.66 8.19
N PRO A 254 4.61 27.89 8.45
CA PRO A 254 6.04 28.19 8.35
C PRO A 254 6.90 27.32 9.29
N GLY A 255 6.39 26.99 10.49
CA GLY A 255 7.06 26.11 11.45
C GLY A 255 7.18 24.67 10.93
N ALA A 256 6.10 24.12 10.38
CA ALA A 256 6.13 22.79 9.76
C ALA A 256 7.05 22.76 8.53
N ALA A 257 7.06 23.80 7.69
CA ALA A 257 7.98 23.89 6.56
C ALA A 257 9.44 23.91 7.03
N LYS A 258 9.76 24.67 8.08
CA LYS A 258 11.08 24.72 8.70
C LYS A 258 11.48 23.35 9.26
N GLY A 259 10.54 22.64 9.88
CA GLY A 259 10.73 21.28 10.37
C GLY A 259 11.11 20.32 9.21
N LEU A 260 10.29 20.26 8.17
CA LEU A 260 10.55 19.43 6.99
C LEU A 260 11.83 19.79 6.22
N ALA A 261 12.24 21.06 6.27
CA ALA A 261 13.51 21.52 5.69
C ALA A 261 14.75 20.88 6.34
N GLY A 262 14.59 20.27 7.54
CA GLY A 262 15.62 19.51 8.25
C GLY A 262 15.90 18.13 7.68
N LEU A 263 15.10 17.62 6.72
CA LEU A 263 15.27 16.29 6.11
C LEU A 263 16.71 16.03 5.67
N LYS A 264 17.19 14.83 6.01
CA LYS A 264 18.57 14.38 5.75
C LYS A 264 18.60 13.42 4.58
N ALA A 265 19.66 13.46 3.80
CA ALA A 265 19.86 12.53 2.70
C ALA A 265 20.16 11.11 3.21
N ALA A 266 19.48 10.12 2.66
CA ALA A 266 19.78 8.70 2.90
C ALA A 266 20.91 8.15 2.01
N GLY A 267 21.57 8.98 1.22
CA GLY A 267 22.63 8.61 0.29
C GLY A 267 23.29 9.81 -0.35
N GLN A 268 23.81 9.66 -1.57
CA GLN A 268 24.49 10.76 -2.29
C GLN A 268 23.54 11.82 -2.84
N LEU A 269 22.27 11.46 -3.07
CA LEU A 269 21.22 12.38 -3.50
C LEU A 269 20.44 12.85 -2.27
N GLY A 270 20.15 14.14 -2.21
CA GLY A 270 19.31 14.71 -1.17
C GLY A 270 17.86 14.26 -1.29
N PRO A 271 17.02 14.52 -0.26
CA PRO A 271 15.66 14.04 -0.21
C PRO A 271 14.74 14.71 -1.24
N THR A 272 13.76 13.93 -1.69
CA THR A 272 12.60 14.39 -2.45
C THR A 272 11.43 14.60 -1.50
N LEU A 273 10.80 15.78 -1.54
CA LEU A 273 9.58 16.10 -0.79
C LEU A 273 8.43 16.38 -1.75
N ARG A 274 7.32 15.61 -1.59
CA ARG A 274 6.11 15.78 -2.39
C ARG A 274 4.96 16.34 -1.55
N LEU A 275 4.43 17.48 -2.00
CA LEU A 275 3.33 18.23 -1.40
C LEU A 275 2.27 18.56 -2.48
N ASP A 276 1.77 17.51 -3.15
CA ASP A 276 0.99 17.60 -4.38
C ASP A 276 -0.35 18.34 -4.22
N SER A 277 -0.92 18.37 -3.01
CA SER A 277 -2.22 19.02 -2.74
C SER A 277 -2.11 20.37 -2.03
N LEU A 278 -0.88 20.83 -1.74
CA LEU A 278 -0.66 22.12 -1.08
C LEU A 278 -1.18 23.26 -1.95
N ARG A 279 -2.10 24.10 -1.41
CA ARG A 279 -2.79 25.14 -2.17
C ARG A 279 -2.09 26.47 -2.15
N SER A 280 -1.38 26.77 -1.07
CA SER A 280 -0.61 28.00 -0.87
C SER A 280 0.66 27.70 -0.09
N LEU A 281 1.66 28.51 -0.27
CA LEU A 281 2.93 28.45 0.46
C LEU A 281 3.31 29.87 0.87
N SER A 282 3.61 30.07 2.16
CA SER A 282 4.05 31.38 2.65
C SER A 282 5.48 31.69 2.19
N PRO A 283 5.90 32.98 2.14
CA PRO A 283 7.28 33.33 1.84
C PRO A 283 8.28 32.70 2.79
N GLU A 284 7.97 32.64 4.09
CA GLU A 284 8.82 32.06 5.14
C GLU A 284 8.99 30.54 4.94
N ALA A 285 7.90 29.85 4.59
CA ALA A 285 7.94 28.41 4.27
C ALA A 285 8.77 28.13 3.01
N ALA A 286 8.62 28.97 1.98
CA ALA A 286 9.42 28.87 0.76
C ALA A 286 10.92 29.14 1.01
N GLU A 287 11.25 30.11 1.88
CA GLU A 287 12.61 30.37 2.29
C GLU A 287 13.25 29.23 3.05
N ALA A 288 12.48 28.56 3.94
CA ALA A 288 12.95 27.38 4.65
C ALA A 288 13.34 26.25 3.66
N PHE A 289 12.51 25.99 2.66
CA PHE A 289 12.83 24.99 1.63
C PHE A 289 13.99 25.43 0.72
N ALA A 290 14.09 26.72 0.38
CA ALA A 290 15.20 27.23 -0.43
C ALA A 290 16.57 27.09 0.26
N ALA A 291 16.60 27.14 1.60
CA ALA A 291 17.79 26.94 2.42
C ALA A 291 18.07 25.48 2.80
N SER A 292 17.21 24.54 2.42
CA SER A 292 17.28 23.13 2.83
C SER A 292 18.21 22.29 1.93
N ASN A 293 18.47 21.06 2.36
CA ASN A 293 19.15 20.04 1.56
C ASN A 293 18.20 19.21 0.67
N ILE A 294 16.91 19.56 0.59
CA ILE A 294 15.96 18.93 -0.31
C ILE A 294 16.46 19.14 -1.75
N THR A 295 16.51 18.07 -2.54
CA THR A 295 16.95 18.12 -3.94
C THR A 295 15.80 18.15 -4.95
N TYR A 296 14.62 17.72 -4.53
CA TYR A 296 13.42 17.80 -5.35
C TYR A 296 12.20 18.15 -4.50
N LEU A 297 11.57 19.27 -4.82
CA LEU A 297 10.37 19.77 -4.15
C LEU A 297 9.22 19.85 -5.15
N GLU A 298 8.17 19.05 -4.94
CA GLU A 298 6.99 18.99 -5.81
C GLU A 298 5.82 19.73 -5.18
N LEU A 299 5.31 20.76 -5.88
CA LEU A 299 4.28 21.69 -5.45
C LEU A 299 3.17 21.87 -6.51
N ILE A 300 2.77 20.76 -7.15
CA ILE A 300 1.86 20.81 -8.31
C ILE A 300 0.45 21.34 -7.99
N GLY A 301 0.06 21.32 -6.71
CA GLY A 301 -1.25 21.77 -6.22
C GLY A 301 -1.37 23.26 -5.94
N LEU A 302 -0.27 24.03 -5.94
CA LEU A 302 -0.30 25.45 -5.61
C LEU A 302 -1.27 26.20 -6.53
N LYS A 303 -2.18 26.95 -5.89
CA LYS A 303 -3.19 27.79 -6.58
C LYS A 303 -2.80 29.24 -6.61
N THR A 304 -2.06 29.70 -5.60
CA THR A 304 -1.66 31.09 -5.43
C THR A 304 -0.17 31.20 -5.21
N LEU A 305 0.44 32.23 -5.79
CA LEU A 305 1.86 32.52 -5.63
C LEU A 305 2.03 34.02 -5.33
N SER A 306 2.62 34.34 -4.15
CA SER A 306 3.01 35.70 -3.80
C SER A 306 4.40 36.03 -4.35
N ALA A 307 4.73 37.33 -4.47
CA ALA A 307 6.06 37.79 -4.90
C ALA A 307 7.16 37.28 -3.96
N GLY A 308 6.91 37.25 -2.65
CA GLY A 308 7.86 36.71 -1.66
C GLY A 308 8.12 35.23 -1.87
N THR A 309 7.03 34.42 -2.02
CA THR A 309 7.12 32.99 -2.29
C THR A 309 7.84 32.70 -3.62
N ALA A 310 7.53 33.48 -4.69
CA ALA A 310 8.16 33.33 -6.00
C ALA A 310 9.68 33.58 -5.91
N ARG A 311 10.11 34.69 -5.23
CA ARG A 311 11.53 34.99 -5.04
C ARG A 311 12.26 33.91 -4.23
N ALA A 312 11.62 33.36 -3.19
CA ALA A 312 12.21 32.30 -2.39
C ALA A 312 12.36 31.00 -3.22
N LEU A 313 11.31 30.57 -3.95
CA LEU A 313 11.36 29.39 -4.80
C LEU A 313 12.36 29.54 -5.95
N ALA A 314 12.51 30.73 -6.52
CA ALA A 314 13.50 30.98 -7.57
C ALA A 314 14.96 30.79 -7.09
N ARG A 315 15.21 30.92 -5.79
CA ARG A 315 16.53 30.64 -5.17
C ARG A 315 16.71 29.18 -4.79
N SER A 316 15.60 28.41 -4.76
CA SER A 316 15.64 27.00 -4.37
C SER A 316 16.25 26.16 -5.48
N LYS A 317 17.26 25.36 -5.15
CA LYS A 317 17.82 24.35 -6.06
C LYS A 317 16.89 23.13 -6.22
N ALA A 318 15.96 22.95 -5.28
CA ALA A 318 15.04 21.82 -5.22
C ALA A 318 13.79 22.00 -6.11
N PHE A 319 13.43 23.23 -6.41
CA PHE A 319 12.21 23.54 -7.14
C PHE A 319 12.43 23.47 -8.66
N SER A 320 11.65 22.61 -9.34
CA SER A 320 11.77 22.38 -10.79
C SER A 320 11.16 23.46 -11.68
N GLY A 321 10.51 24.48 -11.08
CA GLY A 321 9.81 25.53 -11.81
C GLY A 321 8.43 25.15 -12.32
N SER A 322 7.94 23.94 -12.03
CA SER A 322 6.63 23.48 -12.52
C SER A 322 5.52 23.74 -11.49
N LEU A 323 4.54 24.57 -11.86
CA LEU A 323 3.35 24.91 -11.06
C LEU A 323 2.08 24.77 -11.93
N PRO A 324 1.73 23.58 -12.38
CA PRO A 324 0.60 23.36 -13.29
C PRO A 324 -0.76 23.72 -12.68
N GLY A 325 -0.82 23.75 -11.34
CA GLY A 325 -2.04 24.08 -10.59
C GLY A 325 -2.29 25.57 -10.40
N LEU A 326 -1.34 26.43 -10.77
CA LEU A 326 -1.39 27.86 -10.47
C LEU A 326 -2.51 28.58 -11.23
N THR A 327 -3.36 29.28 -10.47
CA THR A 327 -4.50 30.04 -11.03
C THR A 327 -4.42 31.52 -10.75
N THR A 328 -3.63 31.93 -9.76
CA THR A 328 -3.53 33.33 -9.31
C THR A 328 -2.10 33.71 -9.00
N LEU A 329 -1.64 34.82 -9.54
CA LEU A 329 -0.42 35.52 -9.13
C LEU A 329 -0.83 36.79 -8.37
N SER A 330 -0.13 37.15 -7.29
CA SER A 330 -0.27 38.48 -6.72
C SER A 330 0.29 39.52 -7.71
N ALA A 331 -0.24 40.71 -7.66
CA ALA A 331 0.19 41.80 -8.57
C ALA A 331 1.71 41.97 -8.53
N ASP A 332 2.33 41.88 -7.33
CA ASP A 332 3.77 42.01 -7.13
C ASP A 332 4.58 40.78 -7.59
N ALA A 333 3.92 39.68 -7.89
CA ALA A 333 4.60 38.45 -8.37
C ALA A 333 4.64 38.36 -9.90
N ALA A 334 3.85 39.20 -10.59
CA ALA A 334 3.79 39.27 -12.04
C ALA A 334 4.80 40.28 -12.65
N ALA A 335 5.39 41.10 -11.80
CA ALA A 335 6.44 42.06 -12.16
C ALA A 335 7.84 41.45 -11.97
#